data_f62a3c4ade14e8c5b1e253422d546063
#
_entry.id   f62a3c4ade14e8c5b1e253422d546063
#
_cell.length_a   1.000
_cell.length_b   1.000
_cell.length_c   1.000
_cell.angle_alpha   90.00
_cell.angle_beta   90.00
_cell.angle_gamma   90.00
#
_symmetry.space_group_name_H-M   'P 1'
#
loop_
_entity.id
_entity.type
_entity.pdbx_description
1 polymer ?
#
loop_
_entity_poly.entity_id
_entity_poly.type
_entity_poly.pdbx_seq_one_letter_code
_entity_poly.pdbx_strand_id
1 'polypeptide(L)'
;MDKKLLKKEAKIFLHDYLKDSLGENEIKEKENLMHSGLTSIITMQISNQLRKFGMRIPFSKLALEPILSRWFSMIDEAEISVSSEKSNLHLDDKNEEFELTDVQYAYWSGRDENQPLGGVGCHAYIEFEGYNIDLDKLNEAWKNIQYAY
;
A
#
# COMPACT_ATOMS: atom_id res chain seq x y z
N MET A 1 -15.46 -20.83 6.64
CA MET A 1 -15.98 -19.45 6.66
C MET A 1 -16.53 -19.13 5.28
N ASP A 2 -17.73 -18.58 5.19
CA ASP A 2 -18.40 -18.37 3.89
C ASP A 2 -17.73 -17.21 3.14
N LYS A 3 -17.12 -17.51 1.97
CA LYS A 3 -16.41 -16.53 1.12
C LYS A 3 -17.34 -15.38 0.69
N LYS A 4 -18.62 -15.66 0.50
CA LYS A 4 -19.61 -14.65 0.11
C LYS A 4 -19.88 -13.67 1.27
N LEU A 5 -19.89 -14.16 2.51
CA LEU A 5 -20.05 -13.30 3.69
C LEU A 5 -18.86 -12.36 3.86
N LEU A 6 -17.63 -12.87 3.72
CA LEU A 6 -16.41 -12.05 3.82
C LEU A 6 -16.37 -10.93 2.77
N LYS A 7 -16.76 -11.21 1.52
CA LYS A 7 -16.84 -10.17 0.48
C LYS A 7 -17.87 -9.09 0.82
N LYS A 8 -18.99 -9.49 1.39
CA LYS A 8 -20.02 -8.55 1.84
C LYS A 8 -19.52 -7.67 2.99
N GLU A 9 -18.89 -8.27 3.99
CA GLU A 9 -18.30 -7.54 5.12
C GLU A 9 -17.20 -6.57 4.66
N ALA A 10 -16.35 -6.98 3.73
CA ALA A 10 -15.31 -6.13 3.18
C ALA A 10 -15.89 -4.91 2.44
N LYS A 11 -17.00 -5.07 1.69
CA LYS A 11 -17.67 -3.94 1.02
C LYS A 11 -18.31 -2.97 2.01
N ILE A 12 -18.94 -3.47 3.07
CA ILE A 12 -19.51 -2.64 4.13
C ILE A 12 -18.37 -1.86 4.82
N PHE A 13 -17.33 -2.57 5.24
CA PHE A 13 -16.15 -1.94 5.82
C PHE A 13 -15.57 -0.84 4.92
N LEU A 14 -15.37 -1.13 3.64
CA LEU A 14 -14.81 -0.19 2.68
C LEU A 14 -15.66 1.08 2.55
N HIS A 15 -16.96 0.92 2.45
CA HIS A 15 -17.89 2.04 2.37
C HIS A 15 -17.86 2.93 3.61
N ASP A 16 -17.90 2.31 4.80
CA ASP A 16 -17.87 3.04 6.07
C ASP A 16 -16.51 3.71 6.30
N TYR A 17 -15.42 3.02 5.98
CA TYR A 17 -14.08 3.56 6.08
C TYR A 17 -13.86 4.78 5.17
N LEU A 18 -14.40 4.75 3.95
CA LEU A 18 -14.33 5.90 3.04
C LEU A 18 -15.14 7.09 3.57
N LYS A 19 -16.34 6.87 4.11
CA LYS A 19 -17.13 7.92 4.72
C LYS A 19 -16.36 8.64 5.83
N ASP A 20 -15.78 7.87 6.73
CA ASP A 20 -15.01 8.43 7.85
C ASP A 20 -13.75 9.15 7.36
N SER A 21 -13.03 8.56 6.41
CA SER A 21 -11.75 9.12 5.93
C SER A 21 -11.90 10.35 5.05
N LEU A 22 -12.99 10.44 4.28
CA LEU A 22 -13.24 11.56 3.38
C LEU A 22 -14.14 12.64 4.02
N GLY A 23 -14.72 12.37 5.19
CA GLY A 23 -15.64 13.28 5.88
C GLY A 23 -16.97 13.48 5.15
N GLU A 24 -17.34 12.54 4.29
CA GLU A 24 -18.56 12.60 3.48
C GLU A 24 -19.69 11.81 4.14
N ASN A 25 -20.90 12.36 4.13
CA ASN A 25 -22.08 11.65 4.63
C ASN A 25 -22.54 10.53 3.68
N GLU A 26 -22.23 10.66 2.40
CA GLU A 26 -22.62 9.71 1.35
C GLU A 26 -21.51 9.63 0.30
N ILE A 27 -21.08 8.43 -0.04
CA ILE A 27 -20.08 8.17 -1.08
C ILE A 27 -20.81 7.83 -2.39
N LYS A 28 -20.55 8.61 -3.42
CA LYS A 28 -21.10 8.37 -4.76
C LYS A 28 -20.32 7.27 -5.46
N GLU A 29 -20.93 6.12 -5.62
CA GLU A 29 -20.27 4.89 -6.10
C GLU A 29 -19.63 4.99 -7.49
N LYS A 30 -20.11 5.89 -8.35
CA LYS A 30 -19.67 6.02 -9.74
C LYS A 30 -18.75 7.23 -9.97
N GLU A 31 -18.55 8.07 -8.99
CA GLU A 31 -17.68 9.24 -9.11
C GLU A 31 -16.23 8.88 -8.75
N ASN A 32 -15.29 9.66 -9.27
CA ASN A 32 -13.89 9.51 -8.95
C ASN A 32 -13.64 10.02 -7.53
N LEU A 33 -13.24 9.12 -6.64
CA LEU A 33 -13.00 9.39 -5.22
C LEU A 33 -11.88 10.41 -4.97
N MET A 34 -10.99 10.64 -5.95
CA MET A 34 -9.97 11.68 -5.86
C MET A 34 -10.59 13.08 -5.74
N HIS A 35 -11.77 13.28 -6.34
CA HIS A 35 -12.49 14.55 -6.23
C HIS A 35 -13.06 14.78 -4.83
N SER A 36 -13.31 13.71 -4.08
CA SER A 36 -13.76 13.73 -2.68
C SER A 36 -12.60 13.74 -1.68
N GLY A 37 -11.34 13.86 -2.15
CA GLY A 37 -10.18 13.94 -1.26
C GLY A 37 -9.49 12.61 -0.97
N LEU A 38 -9.76 11.58 -1.77
CA LEU A 38 -9.01 10.32 -1.65
C LEU A 38 -7.51 10.58 -1.88
N THR A 39 -6.69 10.10 -0.95
CA THR A 39 -5.23 10.18 -1.04
C THR A 39 -4.61 8.80 -1.24
N SER A 40 -3.35 8.77 -1.70
CA SER A 40 -2.59 7.53 -1.82
C SER A 40 -2.44 6.80 -0.47
N ILE A 41 -2.36 7.55 0.63
CA ILE A 41 -2.27 6.98 1.98
C ILE A 41 -3.55 6.22 2.34
N ILE A 42 -4.72 6.83 2.11
CA ILE A 42 -6.03 6.18 2.34
C ILE A 42 -6.15 4.94 1.46
N THR A 43 -5.77 5.03 0.18
CA THR A 43 -5.80 3.90 -0.76
C THR A 43 -4.89 2.74 -0.32
N MET A 44 -3.68 3.03 0.19
CA MET A 44 -2.79 2.02 0.75
C MET A 44 -3.38 1.36 2.00
N GLN A 45 -3.96 2.16 2.89
CA GLN A 45 -4.62 1.63 4.09
C GLN A 45 -5.77 0.68 3.72
N ILE A 46 -6.56 1.04 2.70
CA ILE A 46 -7.64 0.18 2.18
C ILE A 46 -7.06 -1.13 1.64
N SER A 47 -6.01 -1.10 0.81
CA SER A 47 -5.36 -2.31 0.30
C SER A 47 -4.91 -3.24 1.44
N ASN A 48 -4.30 -2.67 2.48
CA ASN A 48 -3.87 -3.42 3.66
C ASN A 48 -5.05 -4.00 4.47
N GLN A 49 -6.16 -3.28 4.59
CA GLN A 49 -7.34 -3.79 5.28
C GLN A 49 -8.00 -4.93 4.49
N LEU A 50 -8.08 -4.83 3.16
CA LEU A 50 -8.62 -5.89 2.31
C LEU A 50 -7.81 -7.20 2.45
N ARG A 51 -6.50 -7.12 2.69
CA ARG A 51 -5.66 -8.30 3.02
C ARG A 51 -6.13 -9.01 4.30
N LYS A 52 -6.61 -8.27 5.31
CA LYS A 52 -7.15 -8.88 6.53
C LYS A 52 -8.43 -9.68 6.29
N PHE A 53 -9.18 -9.32 5.25
CA PHE A 53 -10.31 -10.11 4.76
C PHE A 53 -9.87 -11.27 3.84
N GLY A 54 -8.56 -11.51 3.69
CA GLY A 54 -8.01 -12.55 2.84
C GLY A 54 -8.01 -12.21 1.35
N MET A 55 -8.22 -10.95 0.99
CA MET A 55 -8.25 -10.48 -0.40
C MET A 55 -6.98 -9.69 -0.74
N ARG A 56 -6.22 -10.15 -1.74
CA ARG A 56 -5.04 -9.45 -2.25
C ARG A 56 -5.43 -8.56 -3.43
N ILE A 57 -5.82 -7.32 -3.13
CA ILE A 57 -6.04 -6.29 -4.14
C ILE A 57 -4.92 -5.26 -4.00
N PRO A 58 -3.96 -5.20 -4.95
CA PRO A 58 -2.81 -4.32 -4.83
C PRO A 58 -3.22 -2.85 -4.92
N PHE A 59 -2.49 -2.00 -4.22
CA PHE A 59 -2.66 -0.54 -4.23
C PHE A 59 -2.76 0.03 -5.65
N SER A 60 -1.90 -0.45 -6.57
CA SER A 60 -1.85 0.02 -7.96
C SER A 60 -3.18 -0.14 -8.69
N LYS A 61 -3.90 -1.26 -8.47
CA LYS A 61 -5.22 -1.47 -9.07
C LYS A 61 -6.28 -0.52 -8.51
N LEU A 62 -6.24 -0.28 -7.20
CA LEU A 62 -7.17 0.66 -6.55
C LEU A 62 -6.91 2.10 -6.99
N ALA A 63 -5.63 2.49 -7.11
CA ALA A 63 -5.23 3.83 -7.51
C ALA A 63 -5.51 4.14 -8.99
N LEU A 64 -5.41 3.15 -9.88
CA LEU A 64 -5.71 3.29 -11.30
C LEU A 64 -7.19 3.60 -11.58
N GLU A 65 -8.08 2.97 -10.84
CA GLU A 65 -9.53 3.17 -10.97
C GLU A 65 -10.13 3.55 -9.61
N PRO A 66 -9.96 4.80 -9.14
CA PRO A 66 -10.42 5.26 -7.84
C PRO A 66 -11.93 5.53 -7.82
N ILE A 67 -12.72 4.50 -8.12
CA ILE A 67 -14.18 4.52 -8.21
C ILE A 67 -14.73 3.37 -7.36
N LEU A 68 -15.61 3.68 -6.40
CA LEU A 68 -16.10 2.70 -5.44
C LEU A 68 -16.77 1.48 -6.09
N SER A 69 -17.57 1.67 -7.13
CA SER A 69 -18.21 0.56 -7.85
C SER A 69 -17.19 -0.36 -8.53
N ARG A 70 -16.05 0.17 -8.99
CA ARG A 70 -14.96 -0.63 -9.54
C ARG A 70 -14.25 -1.43 -8.43
N TRP A 71 -14.04 -0.82 -7.29
CA TRP A 71 -13.46 -1.52 -6.13
C TRP A 71 -14.37 -2.64 -5.63
N PHE A 72 -15.68 -2.44 -5.66
CA PHE A 72 -16.63 -3.51 -5.35
C PHE A 72 -16.54 -4.68 -6.35
N SER A 73 -16.36 -4.39 -7.65
CA SER A 73 -16.14 -5.44 -8.66
C SER A 73 -14.83 -6.20 -8.40
N MET A 74 -13.75 -5.49 -8.07
CA MET A 74 -12.47 -6.11 -7.71
C MET A 74 -12.58 -7.03 -6.49
N ILE A 75 -13.38 -6.64 -5.48
CA ILE A 75 -13.68 -7.47 -4.31
C ILE A 75 -14.46 -8.73 -4.72
N ASP A 76 -15.43 -8.60 -5.64
CA ASP A 76 -16.20 -9.75 -6.12
C ASP A 76 -15.35 -10.74 -6.91
N GLU A 77 -14.39 -10.26 -7.68
CA GLU A 77 -13.48 -11.07 -8.49
C GLU A 77 -12.30 -11.64 -7.64
N ALA A 78 -11.97 -11.03 -6.51
CA ALA A 78 -10.83 -11.43 -5.70
C ALA A 78 -10.98 -12.87 -5.18
N GLU A 79 -9.91 -13.64 -5.33
CA GLU A 79 -9.78 -14.93 -4.65
C GLU A 79 -9.49 -14.70 -3.16
N ILE A 80 -10.28 -15.36 -2.30
CA ILE A 80 -10.03 -15.33 -0.87
C ILE A 80 -9.06 -16.43 -0.54
N SER A 81 -7.82 -16.07 -0.25
CA SER A 81 -6.81 -16.95 0.31
C SER A 81 -6.86 -16.84 1.83
N VAL A 82 -7.33 -17.90 2.49
CA VAL A 82 -7.31 -18.04 3.96
C VAL A 82 -5.91 -18.51 4.39
N SER A 83 -4.87 -17.95 3.84
CA SER A 83 -3.53 -18.19 4.34
C SER A 83 -3.20 -17.09 5.33
N SER A 84 -3.18 -17.45 6.61
CA SER A 84 -2.45 -16.74 7.63
C SER A 84 -0.94 -16.85 7.32
N GLU A 85 -0.52 -16.37 6.18
CA GLU A 85 0.88 -16.10 5.99
C GLU A 85 1.18 -14.83 6.79
N LYS A 86 1.60 -15.04 8.06
CA LYS A 86 2.67 -14.23 8.58
C LYS A 86 3.65 -14.17 7.41
N SER A 87 3.93 -12.97 6.92
CA SER A 87 5.07 -12.76 6.04
C SER A 87 6.28 -13.28 6.81
N ASN A 88 6.54 -14.58 6.66
CA ASN A 88 7.85 -15.10 6.90
C ASN A 88 8.69 -14.44 5.82
N LEU A 89 9.24 -13.30 6.16
CA LEU A 89 10.46 -12.84 5.53
C LEU A 89 11.45 -13.97 5.75
N HIS A 90 11.49 -14.91 4.82
CA HIS A 90 12.59 -15.83 4.69
C HIS A 90 13.80 -14.97 4.33
N LEU A 91 14.55 -14.61 5.36
CA LEU A 91 15.84 -13.90 5.25
C LEU A 91 16.96 -14.82 4.72
N ASP A 92 16.62 -15.99 4.19
CA ASP A 92 17.61 -17.03 3.91
C ASP A 92 18.20 -17.00 2.49
N ASP A 93 17.66 -16.21 1.56
CA ASP A 93 18.32 -16.05 0.26
C ASP A 93 18.45 -14.57 -0.12
N LYS A 94 19.63 -14.00 0.17
CA LYS A 94 19.97 -12.58 -0.02
C LYS A 94 19.96 -12.11 -1.49
N ASN A 95 19.70 -13.02 -2.43
CA ASN A 95 19.75 -12.76 -3.87
C ASN A 95 18.44 -13.12 -4.60
N GLU A 96 17.39 -13.54 -3.91
CA GLU A 96 16.10 -13.76 -4.57
C GLU A 96 15.42 -12.42 -4.86
N GLU A 97 14.89 -12.31 -6.07
CA GLU A 97 14.03 -11.19 -6.45
C GLU A 97 12.75 -11.25 -5.60
N PHE A 98 12.39 -10.13 -5.01
CA PHE A 98 11.17 -10.01 -4.21
C PHE A 98 10.24 -8.95 -4.81
N GLU A 99 8.94 -9.13 -4.62
CA GLU A 99 7.95 -8.14 -5.05
C GLU A 99 8.07 -6.86 -4.22
N LEU A 100 7.96 -5.72 -4.89
CA LEU A 100 7.93 -4.43 -4.21
C LEU A 100 6.75 -4.36 -3.25
N THR A 101 6.98 -3.81 -2.07
CA THR A 101 5.89 -3.43 -1.17
C THR A 101 5.03 -2.34 -1.82
N ASP A 102 3.78 -2.18 -1.37
CA ASP A 102 2.89 -1.14 -1.93
C ASP A 102 3.51 0.27 -1.85
N VAL A 103 4.27 0.56 -0.79
CA VAL A 103 4.98 1.83 -0.62
C VAL A 103 6.11 1.97 -1.63
N GLN A 104 6.94 0.95 -1.79
CA GLN A 104 8.02 0.94 -2.78
C GLN A 104 7.47 1.07 -4.20
N TYR A 105 6.36 0.38 -4.50
CA TYR A 105 5.69 0.49 -5.78
C TYR A 105 5.16 1.91 -6.04
N ALA A 106 4.58 2.56 -5.02
CA ALA A 106 4.12 3.94 -5.13
C ALA A 106 5.27 4.91 -5.47
N TYR A 107 6.41 4.77 -4.81
CA TYR A 107 7.60 5.56 -5.13
C TYR A 107 8.16 5.25 -6.51
N TRP A 108 8.14 4.00 -6.93
CA TRP A 108 8.61 3.60 -8.26
C TRP A 108 7.70 4.16 -9.35
N SER A 109 6.37 4.02 -9.21
CA SER A 109 5.40 4.53 -10.18
C SER A 109 5.37 6.05 -10.26
N GLY A 110 5.65 6.74 -9.15
CA GLY A 110 5.76 8.21 -9.14
C GLY A 110 6.90 8.78 -9.99
N ARG A 111 7.84 7.95 -10.45
CA ARG A 111 8.89 8.35 -11.38
C ARG A 111 8.44 8.37 -12.84
N ASP A 112 7.29 7.77 -13.16
CA ASP A 112 6.77 7.73 -14.52
C ASP A 112 6.27 9.13 -14.93
N GLU A 113 6.88 9.69 -15.98
CA GLU A 113 6.54 11.02 -16.52
C GLU A 113 5.09 11.09 -17.06
N ASN A 114 4.48 9.95 -17.37
CA ASN A 114 3.10 9.89 -17.83
C ASN A 114 2.06 9.95 -16.71
N GLN A 115 2.50 9.87 -15.45
CA GLN A 115 1.61 10.04 -14.30
C GLN A 115 1.33 11.51 -14.03
N PRO A 116 0.10 11.89 -13.68
CA PRO A 116 -0.18 13.24 -13.16
C PRO A 116 0.72 13.52 -11.95
N LEU A 117 1.53 14.58 -12.01
CA LEU A 117 2.56 14.91 -11.02
C LEU A 117 3.72 13.87 -10.93
N GLY A 118 3.87 13.03 -11.94
CA GLY A 118 4.98 12.09 -12.06
C GLY A 118 6.29 12.76 -12.50
N GLY A 119 7.32 11.94 -12.74
CA GLY A 119 8.64 12.39 -13.19
C GLY A 119 9.53 12.91 -12.06
N VAL A 120 9.08 12.87 -10.81
CA VAL A 120 9.84 13.33 -9.64
C VAL A 120 10.27 12.14 -8.79
N GLY A 121 11.59 11.91 -8.68
CA GLY A 121 12.14 10.97 -7.71
C GLY A 121 12.05 11.56 -6.29
N CYS A 122 11.63 10.73 -5.34
CA CYS A 122 11.72 11.12 -3.93
C CYS A 122 13.16 10.99 -3.45
N HIS A 123 13.79 12.11 -3.14
CA HIS A 123 15.14 12.17 -2.58
C HIS A 123 15.09 12.77 -1.19
N ALA A 124 15.75 12.12 -0.24
CA ALA A 124 16.02 12.69 1.07
C ALA A 124 17.54 12.85 1.24
N TYR A 125 17.97 14.04 1.59
CA TYR A 125 19.34 14.33 2.01
C TYR A 125 19.33 14.71 3.48
N ILE A 126 20.11 14.00 4.29
CA ILE A 126 20.23 14.27 5.71
C ILE A 126 21.72 14.43 6.02
N GLU A 127 22.09 15.55 6.60
CA GLU A 127 23.45 15.85 7.02
C GLU A 127 23.54 15.75 8.55
N PHE A 128 24.53 15.01 9.02
CA PHE A 128 24.82 14.87 10.44
C PHE A 128 26.19 15.46 10.74
N GLU A 129 26.24 16.36 11.69
CA GLU A 129 27.50 16.86 12.24
C GLU A 129 27.76 16.22 13.57
N GLY A 130 29.01 15.84 13.84
CA GLY A 130 29.42 15.27 15.11
C GLY A 130 30.94 15.29 15.27
N TYR A 131 31.40 15.17 16.54
CA TYR A 131 32.80 15.06 16.84
C TYR A 131 33.24 13.59 16.85
N ASN A 132 34.40 13.31 16.24
CA ASN A 132 35.00 11.97 16.20
C ASN A 132 34.07 10.88 15.62
N ILE A 133 33.33 11.17 14.55
CA ILE A 133 32.49 10.19 13.86
C ILE A 133 33.43 9.17 13.19
N ASP A 134 33.30 7.92 13.63
CA ASP A 134 33.95 6.77 12.99
C ASP A 134 33.09 6.28 11.84
N LEU A 135 33.51 6.56 10.61
CA LEU A 135 32.75 6.22 9.39
C LEU A 135 32.62 4.70 9.20
N ASP A 136 33.61 3.93 9.64
CA ASP A 136 33.57 2.46 9.49
C ASP A 136 32.50 1.86 10.42
N LYS A 137 32.45 2.34 11.66
CA LYS A 137 31.37 1.94 12.60
C LYS A 137 29.99 2.41 12.15
N LEU A 138 29.88 3.59 11.56
CA LEU A 138 28.63 4.09 11.01
C LEU A 138 28.16 3.20 9.86
N ASN A 139 29.06 2.84 8.94
CA ASN A 139 28.75 1.94 7.83
C ASN A 139 28.39 0.54 8.31
N GLU A 140 29.05 0.02 9.33
CA GLU A 140 28.71 -1.25 9.94
C GLU A 140 27.32 -1.22 10.60
N ALA A 141 27.02 -0.15 11.36
CA ALA A 141 25.70 0.04 11.96
C ALA A 141 24.61 0.13 10.90
N TRP A 142 24.85 0.84 9.80
CA TRP A 142 23.93 0.93 8.67
C TRP A 142 23.65 -0.44 8.04
N LYS A 143 24.68 -1.24 7.78
CA LYS A 143 24.53 -2.61 7.29
C LYS A 143 23.71 -3.47 8.25
N ASN A 144 23.97 -3.37 9.54
CA ASN A 144 23.25 -4.14 10.56
C ASN A 144 21.76 -3.79 10.59
N ILE A 145 21.41 -2.50 10.40
CA ILE A 145 20.00 -2.06 10.29
C ILE A 145 19.35 -2.70 9.05
N GLN A 146 20.00 -2.71 7.90
CA GLN A 146 19.48 -3.32 6.68
C GLN A 146 19.23 -4.84 6.80
N TYR A 147 19.96 -5.52 7.71
CA TYR A 147 19.77 -6.95 7.97
C TYR A 147 18.69 -7.24 9.02
N ALA A 148 18.33 -6.25 9.83
CA ALA A 148 17.37 -6.41 10.92
C ALA A 148 15.92 -6.12 10.50
N TYR A 149 15.76 -5.39 9.40
CA TYR A 149 14.47 -4.93 8.86
C TYR A 149 14.32 -5.23 7.37
#